data_6f0ee6242bf0a7854facf52038b5ac1d
#
_entry.id   6f0ee6242bf0a7854facf52038b5ac1d
#
_cell.length_a   1.000
_cell.length_b   1.000
_cell.length_c   1.000
_cell.angle_alpha   90.00
_cell.angle_beta   90.00
_cell.angle_gamma   90.00
#
_symmetry.space_group_name_H-M   'P 1'
#
loop_
_entity.id
_entity.type
_entity.pdbx_description
1 polymer ?
#
loop_
_entity_poly.entity_id
_entity_poly.type
_entity_poly.pdbx_seq_one_letter_code
_entity_poly.pdbx_strand_id
1 'polypeptide(L)'
;MKKLFLIALTAIFATGTACAQDPDDKMLFNHLSVGVTTGTPGLIGFDVATTCTPYVQIRAGMAIMPNIKYSTNIKLAAGDVQNFNSKRDQVNQVLTNIGKEELVVTEEVKREYAVQGKLGFTNGKLLFDIFPFKSTGFPFFVTVGAYFGGSQIIKVYNKDAGSLQIVNQANAAIREYNNANIPGQTPIKEIYATQGQYTDLGPNANGDVEFNVKVNGFKPYLGIGFGRPVPMNKRVGVQVELGCMFWSTPKVTFSGNKDIDIEKDKAGDKDVGKAIDIISKFSVWPCLNFRICGKIL
;
A
#
# COMPACT_ATOMS: atom_id res chain seq x y z
N MET A 1 -7.07 4.73 21.25
CA MET A 1 -5.78 5.09 20.66
C MET A 1 -5.42 6.57 20.75
N LYS A 2 -6.32 7.53 20.39
CA LYS A 2 -6.04 8.99 20.51
C LYS A 2 -5.66 9.44 21.93
N LYS A 3 -6.27 8.87 22.98
CA LYS A 3 -5.97 9.22 24.39
C LYS A 3 -4.61 8.71 24.86
N LEU A 4 -4.16 7.56 24.40
CA LEU A 4 -2.82 7.01 24.74
C LEU A 4 -1.70 7.82 24.08
N PHE A 5 -1.91 8.27 22.85
CA PHE A 5 -0.94 9.11 22.14
C PHE A 5 -0.79 10.49 22.79
N LEU A 6 -1.90 11.07 23.26
CA LEU A 6 -1.88 12.34 23.99
C LEU A 6 -1.15 12.21 25.32
N ILE A 7 -1.34 11.10 26.04
CA ILE A 7 -0.65 10.82 27.32
C ILE A 7 0.86 10.62 27.08
N ALA A 8 1.26 9.91 26.04
CA ALA A 8 2.67 9.75 25.67
C ALA A 8 3.31 11.08 25.27
N LEU A 9 2.61 11.92 24.52
CA LEU A 9 3.09 13.24 24.13
C LEU A 9 3.22 14.17 25.33
N THR A 10 2.25 14.16 26.25
CA THR A 10 2.28 14.97 27.50
C THR A 10 3.39 14.51 28.44
N ALA A 11 3.65 13.20 28.53
CA ALA A 11 4.76 12.66 29.33
C ALA A 11 6.13 13.11 28.78
N ILE A 12 6.29 13.21 27.46
CA ILE A 12 7.53 13.69 26.81
C ILE A 12 7.75 15.17 27.13
N PHE A 13 6.71 16.00 27.09
CA PHE A 13 6.81 17.42 27.46
C PHE A 13 7.03 17.64 28.97
N ALA A 14 6.39 16.81 29.82
CA ALA A 14 6.55 16.89 31.25
C ALA A 14 7.97 16.51 31.75
N THR A 15 8.60 15.53 31.09
CA THR A 15 10.00 15.18 31.40
C THR A 15 11.00 16.24 30.92
N GLY A 16 10.68 16.98 29.85
CA GLY A 16 11.49 18.07 29.34
C GLY A 16 11.57 19.26 30.31
N THR A 17 10.50 19.57 31.05
CA THR A 17 10.47 20.66 32.01
C THR A 17 11.13 20.34 33.38
N ALA A 18 11.17 19.05 33.74
CA ALA A 18 11.79 18.63 35.01
C ALA A 18 13.34 18.53 34.95
N CYS A 19 13.92 18.47 33.73
CA CYS A 19 15.37 18.37 33.53
C CYS A 19 16.08 19.73 33.27
N ALA A 20 15.39 20.85 33.37
CA ALA A 20 15.92 22.18 33.04
C ALA A 20 16.67 22.87 34.18
N GLN A 21 17.24 22.13 35.13
CA GLN A 21 17.91 22.72 36.31
C GLN A 21 19.44 22.64 36.33
N ASP A 22 20.09 22.26 35.21
CA ASP A 22 21.56 22.33 35.16
C ASP A 22 21.97 23.47 34.20
N PRO A 23 22.60 24.56 34.72
CA PRO A 23 22.95 25.74 33.93
C PRO A 23 23.97 25.48 32.80
N ASP A 24 24.71 24.37 32.87
CA ASP A 24 25.72 23.99 31.86
C ASP A 24 25.18 23.11 30.71
N ASP A 25 23.95 22.60 30.80
CA ASP A 25 23.36 21.72 29.82
C ASP A 25 22.47 22.46 28.79
N LYS A 26 22.99 23.53 28.17
CA LYS A 26 22.37 24.19 27.00
C LYS A 26 22.45 23.27 25.78
N MET A 27 21.76 22.12 25.84
CA MET A 27 21.80 21.09 24.80
C MET A 27 20.66 21.16 23.81
N LEU A 28 19.86 22.21 23.77
CA LEU A 28 18.83 22.36 22.76
C LEU A 28 19.50 22.61 21.39
N PHE A 29 19.41 21.62 20.50
CA PHE A 29 19.90 21.68 19.12
C PHE A 29 21.42 21.90 18.93
N ASN A 30 22.21 21.64 19.95
CA ASN A 30 23.68 21.85 19.90
C ASN A 30 24.41 20.83 19.00
N HIS A 31 23.81 19.71 18.73
CA HIS A 31 24.41 18.66 17.93
C HIS A 31 23.45 18.21 16.83
N LEU A 32 23.95 18.20 15.60
CA LEU A 32 23.24 17.79 14.41
C LEU A 32 23.94 16.61 13.77
N SER A 33 23.20 15.64 13.32
CA SER A 33 23.70 14.52 12.51
C SER A 33 22.80 14.27 11.29
N VAL A 34 23.40 13.75 10.25
CA VAL A 34 22.69 13.16 9.12
C VAL A 34 22.90 11.66 9.13
N GLY A 35 21.87 10.92 8.72
CA GLY A 35 21.91 9.48 8.74
C GLY A 35 21.29 8.85 7.49
N VAL A 36 21.82 7.71 7.14
CA VAL A 36 21.24 6.80 6.15
C VAL A 36 20.77 5.57 6.89
N THR A 37 19.53 5.16 6.60
CA THR A 37 18.89 4.01 7.22
C THR A 37 18.59 2.97 6.16
N THR A 38 18.82 1.69 6.46
CA THR A 38 18.33 0.56 5.67
C THR A 38 17.51 -0.35 6.56
N GLY A 39 16.49 -1.00 6.00
CA GLY A 39 15.62 -1.91 6.75
C GLY A 39 14.16 -1.78 6.34
N THR A 40 13.26 -1.99 7.28
CA THR A 40 11.81 -1.86 7.11
C THR A 40 11.29 -0.74 8.02
N PRO A 41 10.27 0.06 7.65
CA PRO A 41 9.34 -0.10 6.53
C PRO A 41 9.85 0.43 5.18
N GLY A 42 11.02 1.07 5.12
CA GLY A 42 11.63 1.55 3.90
C GLY A 42 13.00 0.92 3.69
N LEU A 43 13.26 0.37 2.51
CA LEU A 43 14.56 -0.23 2.20
C LEU A 43 15.71 0.79 2.30
N ILE A 44 15.42 2.04 1.96
CA ILE A 44 16.36 3.16 2.03
C ILE A 44 15.69 4.31 2.77
N GLY A 45 16.39 4.91 3.72
CA GLY A 45 15.93 6.09 4.44
C GLY A 45 17.04 7.11 4.63
N PHE A 46 16.64 8.36 4.72
CA PHE A 46 17.50 9.50 5.05
C PHE A 46 16.85 10.27 6.19
N ASP A 47 17.66 10.73 7.11
CA ASP A 47 17.16 11.58 8.19
C ASP A 47 18.23 12.53 8.74
N VAL A 48 17.71 13.56 9.38
CA VAL A 48 18.47 14.49 10.20
C VAL A 48 18.07 14.24 11.64
N ALA A 49 19.02 14.21 12.55
CA ALA A 49 18.76 14.06 13.96
C ALA A 49 19.46 15.16 14.76
N THR A 50 18.81 15.56 15.85
CA THR A 50 19.33 16.57 16.78
C THR A 50 19.04 16.18 18.21
N THR A 51 19.82 16.75 19.13
CA THR A 51 19.65 16.55 20.57
C THR A 51 18.68 17.60 21.11
N CYS A 52 17.56 17.19 21.70
CA CYS A 52 16.60 18.07 22.36
C CYS A 52 16.93 18.25 23.84
N THR A 53 17.20 17.15 24.51
CA THR A 53 17.61 17.11 25.92
C THR A 53 18.70 16.04 26.06
N PRO A 54 19.41 15.99 27.20
CA PRO A 54 20.34 14.91 27.47
C PRO A 54 19.76 13.50 27.33
N TYR A 55 18.44 13.36 27.48
CA TYR A 55 17.73 12.09 27.43
C TYR A 55 16.93 11.88 26.16
N VAL A 56 16.74 12.91 25.30
CA VAL A 56 15.88 12.84 24.13
C VAL A 56 16.58 13.38 22.89
N GLN A 57 16.60 12.60 21.85
CA GLN A 57 17.02 13.00 20.51
C GLN A 57 15.85 12.89 19.53
N ILE A 58 15.77 13.78 18.55
CA ILE A 58 14.72 13.81 17.54
C ILE A 58 15.32 13.43 16.18
N ARG A 59 14.62 12.60 15.44
CA ARG A 59 14.93 12.26 14.05
C ARG A 59 13.77 12.65 13.14
N ALA A 60 14.06 13.40 12.08
CA ALA A 60 13.11 13.72 11.03
C ALA A 60 13.68 13.33 9.68
N GLY A 61 12.89 12.74 8.80
CA GLY A 61 13.39 12.28 7.51
C GLY A 61 12.38 11.49 6.69
N MET A 62 12.89 10.66 5.81
CA MET A 62 12.09 9.86 4.88
C MET A 62 12.51 8.39 4.91
N ALA A 63 11.56 7.51 4.63
CA ALA A 63 11.78 6.08 4.42
C ALA A 63 11.10 5.69 3.09
N ILE A 64 11.87 5.10 2.19
CA ILE A 64 11.46 4.80 0.82
C ILE A 64 11.52 3.30 0.60
N MET A 65 10.39 2.69 0.28
CA MET A 65 10.31 1.35 -0.28
C MET A 65 10.30 1.47 -1.80
N PRO A 66 11.36 1.05 -2.50
CA PRO A 66 11.40 1.08 -3.96
C PRO A 66 10.26 0.28 -4.57
N ASN A 67 9.85 0.65 -5.77
CA ASN A 67 8.79 -0.05 -6.48
C ASN A 67 9.24 -1.44 -6.91
N ILE A 68 8.76 -2.47 -6.22
CA ILE A 68 8.93 -3.87 -6.61
C ILE A 68 7.76 -4.23 -7.50
N LYS A 69 8.03 -4.67 -8.73
CA LYS A 69 7.01 -5.05 -9.71
C LYS A 69 6.97 -6.57 -9.82
N TYR A 70 5.75 -7.10 -9.85
CA TYR A 70 5.47 -8.51 -10.07
C TYR A 70 4.37 -8.65 -11.13
N SER A 71 4.56 -9.51 -12.11
CA SER A 71 3.57 -9.76 -13.16
C SER A 71 2.86 -11.07 -12.90
N THR A 72 1.54 -11.07 -13.09
CA THR A 72 0.67 -12.25 -13.00
C THR A 72 -0.47 -12.11 -14.01
N ASN A 73 -1.38 -13.08 -14.07
CA ASN A 73 -2.54 -13.03 -14.93
C ASN A 73 -3.82 -13.01 -14.11
N ILE A 74 -4.78 -12.21 -14.54
CA ILE A 74 -6.18 -12.35 -14.11
C ILE A 74 -6.92 -13.28 -15.06
N LYS A 75 -7.90 -14.02 -14.52
CA LYS A 75 -8.71 -14.98 -15.29
C LYS A 75 -10.16 -14.52 -15.29
N LEU A 76 -10.74 -14.41 -16.49
CA LEU A 76 -12.15 -14.21 -16.66
C LEU A 76 -12.91 -15.54 -16.50
N ALA A 77 -14.22 -15.47 -16.30
CA ALA A 77 -15.08 -16.65 -16.20
C ALA A 77 -15.01 -17.49 -17.49
N ALA A 78 -14.44 -18.67 -17.38
CA ALA A 78 -14.14 -19.52 -18.56
C ALA A 78 -15.38 -19.85 -19.37
N GLY A 79 -16.49 -20.16 -18.69
CA GLY A 79 -17.75 -20.52 -19.35
C GLY A 79 -18.35 -19.36 -20.15
N ASP A 80 -18.28 -18.15 -19.61
CA ASP A 80 -18.84 -16.95 -20.26
C ASP A 80 -17.98 -16.54 -21.47
N VAL A 81 -16.65 -16.62 -21.36
CA VAL A 81 -15.73 -16.38 -22.49
C VAL A 81 -15.92 -17.38 -23.58
N GLN A 82 -15.98 -18.68 -23.25
CA GLN A 82 -16.18 -19.76 -24.24
C GLN A 82 -17.54 -19.66 -24.91
N ASN A 83 -18.60 -19.36 -24.16
CA ASN A 83 -19.95 -19.21 -24.71
C ASN A 83 -20.02 -18.03 -25.69
N PHE A 84 -19.42 -16.90 -25.38
CA PHE A 84 -19.36 -15.76 -26.30
C PHE A 84 -18.55 -16.12 -27.56
N ASN A 85 -17.32 -16.61 -27.42
CA ASN A 85 -16.44 -16.90 -28.55
C ASN A 85 -17.07 -17.92 -29.50
N SER A 86 -17.78 -18.94 -28.98
CA SER A 86 -18.47 -19.94 -29.80
C SER A 86 -19.68 -19.38 -30.57
N LYS A 87 -20.28 -18.30 -30.09
CA LYS A 87 -21.46 -17.66 -30.69
C LYS A 87 -21.13 -16.31 -31.35
N ARG A 88 -19.87 -15.90 -31.36
CA ARG A 88 -19.42 -14.59 -31.85
C ARG A 88 -19.93 -14.26 -33.25
N ASP A 89 -19.81 -15.22 -34.19
CA ASP A 89 -20.24 -15.00 -35.54
C ASP A 89 -21.77 -14.83 -35.65
N GLN A 90 -22.54 -15.58 -34.85
CA GLN A 90 -23.97 -15.38 -34.71
C GLN A 90 -24.33 -14.01 -34.15
N VAL A 91 -23.61 -13.56 -33.09
CA VAL A 91 -23.78 -12.24 -32.53
C VAL A 91 -23.49 -11.16 -33.56
N ASN A 92 -22.36 -11.26 -34.25
CA ASN A 92 -21.97 -10.31 -35.29
C ASN A 92 -22.99 -10.23 -36.44
N GLN A 93 -23.51 -11.37 -36.88
CA GLN A 93 -24.56 -11.42 -37.93
C GLN A 93 -25.83 -10.69 -37.46
N VAL A 94 -26.25 -10.88 -36.22
CA VAL A 94 -27.41 -10.18 -35.67
C VAL A 94 -27.13 -8.68 -35.62
N LEU A 95 -25.97 -8.26 -35.13
CA LEU A 95 -25.59 -6.84 -35.04
C LEU A 95 -25.60 -6.15 -36.41
N THR A 96 -25.06 -6.81 -37.43
CA THR A 96 -25.10 -6.31 -38.82
C THR A 96 -26.55 -6.18 -39.30
N ASN A 97 -27.42 -7.18 -39.04
CA ASN A 97 -28.81 -7.13 -39.47
C ASN A 97 -29.64 -6.03 -38.80
N ILE A 98 -29.29 -5.64 -37.59
CA ILE A 98 -29.95 -4.52 -36.86
C ILE A 98 -29.25 -3.17 -37.05
N GLY A 99 -28.25 -3.09 -37.96
CA GLY A 99 -27.52 -1.84 -38.25
C GLY A 99 -26.57 -1.36 -37.16
N LYS A 100 -25.99 -2.29 -36.38
CA LYS A 100 -25.03 -2.03 -35.30
C LYS A 100 -23.64 -2.57 -35.66
N GLU A 101 -23.19 -2.27 -36.87
CA GLU A 101 -21.89 -2.75 -37.38
C GLU A 101 -20.70 -2.28 -36.58
N GLU A 102 -20.82 -1.13 -35.93
CA GLU A 102 -19.78 -0.55 -35.03
C GLU A 102 -19.49 -1.42 -33.79
N LEU A 103 -20.40 -2.33 -33.42
CA LEU A 103 -20.25 -3.25 -32.29
C LEU A 103 -19.78 -4.64 -32.66
N VAL A 104 -19.50 -4.89 -33.95
CA VAL A 104 -19.01 -6.19 -34.45
C VAL A 104 -17.64 -6.49 -33.81
N VAL A 105 -17.52 -7.67 -33.19
CA VAL A 105 -16.29 -8.13 -32.50
C VAL A 105 -15.56 -9.12 -33.38
N THR A 106 -14.43 -8.73 -33.95
CA THR A 106 -13.62 -9.56 -34.85
C THR A 106 -12.64 -10.47 -34.12
N GLU A 107 -12.13 -10.04 -32.98
CA GLU A 107 -11.14 -10.77 -32.21
C GLU A 107 -11.79 -11.66 -31.14
N GLU A 108 -11.08 -12.71 -30.75
CA GLU A 108 -11.51 -13.56 -29.64
C GLU A 108 -11.17 -12.92 -28.30
N VAL A 109 -12.13 -13.00 -27.37
CA VAL A 109 -11.87 -12.63 -25.97
C VAL A 109 -10.98 -13.71 -25.35
N LYS A 110 -9.83 -13.30 -24.83
CA LYS A 110 -8.91 -14.18 -24.11
C LYS A 110 -9.46 -14.50 -22.72
N ARG A 111 -9.12 -15.64 -22.19
CA ARG A 111 -9.47 -16.02 -20.82
C ARG A 111 -8.55 -15.36 -19.78
N GLU A 112 -7.31 -15.08 -20.17
CA GLU A 112 -6.28 -14.58 -19.27
C GLU A 112 -5.68 -13.27 -19.79
N TYR A 113 -5.53 -12.32 -18.89
CA TYR A 113 -4.92 -11.03 -19.19
C TYR A 113 -3.79 -10.73 -18.21
N ALA A 114 -2.67 -10.23 -18.72
CA ALA A 114 -1.51 -9.90 -17.93
C ALA A 114 -1.77 -8.65 -17.07
N VAL A 115 -1.52 -8.77 -15.78
CA VAL A 115 -1.56 -7.65 -14.83
C VAL A 115 -0.21 -7.51 -14.13
N GLN A 116 0.09 -6.29 -13.70
CA GLN A 116 1.29 -5.96 -12.98
C GLN A 116 0.95 -5.48 -11.57
N GLY A 117 1.46 -6.19 -10.58
CA GLY A 117 1.47 -5.74 -9.19
C GLY A 117 2.67 -4.83 -8.94
N LYS A 118 2.47 -3.72 -8.25
CA LYS A 118 3.49 -2.78 -7.81
C LYS A 118 3.37 -2.62 -6.30
N LEU A 119 4.41 -3.04 -5.58
CA LEU A 119 4.59 -2.79 -4.15
C LEU A 119 5.58 -1.62 -4.02
N GLY A 120 5.21 -0.60 -3.29
CA GLY A 120 6.12 0.52 -3.02
C GLY A 120 5.40 1.66 -2.32
N PHE A 121 6.10 2.33 -1.42
CA PHE A 121 5.58 3.50 -0.72
C PHE A 121 6.71 4.35 -0.16
N THR A 122 6.41 5.63 0.03
CA THR A 122 7.32 6.59 0.66
C THR A 122 6.63 7.20 1.86
N ASN A 123 7.32 7.21 2.99
CA ASN A 123 6.85 7.83 4.21
C ASN A 123 7.84 8.90 4.69
N GLY A 124 7.33 10.05 5.11
CA GLY A 124 8.05 10.91 6.05
C GLY A 124 8.07 10.26 7.43
N LYS A 125 9.05 10.57 8.25
CA LYS A 125 9.14 10.10 9.64
C LYS A 125 9.50 11.25 10.59
N LEU A 126 8.89 11.21 11.78
CA LEU A 126 9.26 12.03 12.92
C LEU A 126 9.30 11.13 14.16
N LEU A 127 10.48 10.94 14.71
CA LEU A 127 10.77 9.98 15.77
C LEU A 127 11.51 10.65 16.93
N PHE A 128 11.20 10.24 18.14
CA PHE A 128 11.80 10.70 19.38
C PHE A 128 12.46 9.48 20.04
N ASP A 129 13.78 9.54 20.20
CA ASP A 129 14.59 8.51 20.84
C ASP A 129 14.87 8.92 22.28
N ILE A 130 14.39 8.13 23.22
CA ILE A 130 14.49 8.36 24.68
C ILE A 130 15.54 7.42 25.24
N PHE A 131 16.54 7.96 25.92
CA PHE A 131 17.68 7.24 26.52
C PHE A 131 17.53 7.13 28.03
N PRO A 132 16.87 6.08 28.56
CA PRO A 132 16.62 5.95 30.01
C PRO A 132 17.88 5.73 30.82
N PHE A 133 18.93 5.19 30.22
CA PHE A 133 20.19 4.84 30.89
C PHE A 133 21.35 5.77 30.56
N LYS A 134 21.09 7.06 30.35
CA LYS A 134 22.14 8.03 30.00
C LYS A 134 23.28 8.05 31.03
N SER A 135 22.98 8.01 32.34
CA SER A 135 23.94 8.07 33.42
C SER A 135 24.99 6.97 33.42
N THR A 136 24.63 5.78 32.87
CA THR A 136 25.53 4.63 32.76
C THR A 136 26.32 4.58 31.46
N GLY A 137 26.06 5.52 30.52
CA GLY A 137 26.65 5.49 29.18
C GLY A 137 26.09 4.39 28.27
N PHE A 138 25.14 3.57 28.74
CA PHE A 138 24.54 2.49 27.98
C PHE A 138 23.67 3.03 26.83
N PRO A 139 23.94 2.67 25.56
CA PRO A 139 23.32 3.32 24.40
C PRO A 139 21.94 2.75 24.04
N PHE A 140 21.24 2.15 24.98
CA PHE A 140 19.86 1.68 24.78
C PHE A 140 18.91 2.87 24.70
N PHE A 141 17.94 2.77 23.79
CA PHE A 141 16.88 3.77 23.64
C PHE A 141 15.54 3.13 23.34
N VAL A 142 14.49 3.89 23.64
CA VAL A 142 13.11 3.64 23.23
C VAL A 142 12.71 4.72 22.25
N THR A 143 12.16 4.32 21.10
CA THR A 143 11.65 5.24 20.08
C THR A 143 10.15 5.32 20.13
N VAL A 144 9.62 6.53 20.11
CA VAL A 144 8.19 6.81 19.89
C VAL A 144 8.06 7.84 18.77
N GLY A 145 7.01 7.76 17.97
CA GLY A 145 6.80 8.73 16.91
C GLY A 145 5.79 8.27 15.88
N ALA A 146 5.95 8.75 14.66
CA ALA A 146 5.07 8.37 13.57
C ALA A 146 5.77 8.45 12.20
N TYR A 147 5.25 7.63 11.29
CA TYR A 147 5.47 7.75 9.85
C TYR A 147 4.24 8.36 9.18
N PHE A 148 4.45 9.15 8.11
CA PHE A 148 3.40 9.91 7.42
C PHE A 148 3.48 9.71 5.91
N GLY A 149 2.34 9.63 5.24
CA GLY A 149 2.25 9.44 3.78
C GLY A 149 2.08 7.99 3.36
N GLY A 150 2.41 7.67 2.14
CA GLY A 150 2.42 6.29 1.61
C GLY A 150 1.21 5.45 1.99
N SER A 151 -0.03 5.92 1.71
CA SER A 151 -1.25 5.20 2.07
C SER A 151 -1.53 4.00 1.15
N GLN A 152 -1.14 4.07 -0.10
CA GLN A 152 -1.25 2.98 -1.07
C GLN A 152 0.03 2.15 -1.05
N ILE A 153 -0.06 0.90 -0.60
CA ILE A 153 1.09 0.00 -0.44
C ILE A 153 1.24 -0.97 -1.60
N ILE A 154 0.11 -1.42 -2.17
CA ILE A 154 0.08 -2.29 -3.35
C ILE A 154 -0.89 -1.70 -4.36
N LYS A 155 -0.47 -1.71 -5.63
CA LYS A 155 -1.31 -1.40 -6.78
C LYS A 155 -1.18 -2.53 -7.79
N VAL A 156 -2.29 -3.10 -8.25
CA VAL A 156 -2.34 -4.08 -9.33
C VAL A 156 -3.12 -3.46 -10.48
N TYR A 157 -2.58 -3.49 -11.69
CA TYR A 157 -3.17 -2.85 -12.87
C TYR A 157 -2.81 -3.64 -14.14
N ASN A 158 -3.52 -3.39 -15.24
CA ASN A 158 -3.19 -4.01 -16.52
C ASN A 158 -1.72 -3.78 -16.87
N LYS A 159 -1.02 -4.82 -17.31
CA LYS A 159 0.36 -4.66 -17.80
C LYS A 159 0.39 -3.79 -19.05
N ASP A 160 -0.55 -4.01 -19.95
CA ASP A 160 -0.74 -3.23 -21.17
C ASP A 160 -2.05 -2.45 -21.03
N ALA A 161 -1.98 -1.12 -21.13
CA ALA A 161 -3.14 -0.24 -20.99
C ALA A 161 -4.19 -0.57 -22.05
N GLY A 162 -5.46 -0.59 -21.63
CA GLY A 162 -6.58 -0.89 -22.51
C GLY A 162 -6.67 -2.35 -22.97
N SER A 163 -5.86 -3.27 -22.42
CA SER A 163 -5.83 -4.67 -22.87
C SER A 163 -7.16 -5.41 -22.68
N LEU A 164 -8.05 -4.91 -21.82
CA LEU A 164 -9.39 -5.45 -21.60
C LEU A 164 -10.48 -4.70 -22.40
N GLN A 165 -10.13 -3.83 -23.34
CA GLN A 165 -11.12 -3.12 -24.17
C GLN A 165 -11.95 -4.07 -25.01
N ILE A 166 -11.38 -5.19 -25.46
CA ILE A 166 -12.11 -6.25 -26.17
C ILE A 166 -13.25 -6.84 -25.31
N VAL A 167 -13.10 -6.89 -23.96
CA VAL A 167 -14.16 -7.33 -23.05
C VAL A 167 -15.31 -6.33 -23.04
N ASN A 168 -15.01 -5.03 -23.06
CA ASN A 168 -16.04 -3.97 -23.13
C ASN A 168 -16.79 -4.07 -24.47
N GLN A 169 -16.08 -4.26 -25.56
CA GLN A 169 -16.69 -4.45 -26.90
C GLN A 169 -17.58 -5.68 -26.94
N ALA A 170 -17.09 -6.82 -26.42
CA ALA A 170 -17.87 -8.05 -26.35
C ALA A 170 -19.13 -7.88 -25.49
N ASN A 171 -19.03 -7.21 -24.34
CA ASN A 171 -20.19 -6.96 -23.47
C ASN A 171 -21.20 -5.99 -24.11
N ALA A 172 -20.73 -4.99 -24.85
CA ALA A 172 -21.62 -4.13 -25.64
C ALA A 172 -22.36 -4.92 -26.73
N ALA A 173 -21.63 -5.77 -27.46
CA ALA A 173 -22.21 -6.67 -28.48
C ALA A 173 -23.23 -7.62 -27.86
N ILE A 174 -22.93 -8.22 -26.72
CA ILE A 174 -23.83 -9.14 -26.02
C ILE A 174 -25.13 -8.44 -25.61
N ARG A 175 -25.02 -7.20 -25.07
CA ARG A 175 -26.22 -6.44 -24.68
C ARG A 175 -27.14 -6.16 -25.86
N GLU A 176 -26.61 -5.66 -26.99
CA GLU A 176 -27.41 -5.42 -28.18
C GLU A 176 -27.97 -6.69 -28.78
N TYR A 177 -27.16 -7.77 -28.82
CA TYR A 177 -27.64 -9.10 -29.23
C TYR A 177 -28.83 -9.54 -28.38
N ASN A 178 -28.74 -9.47 -27.06
CA ASN A 178 -29.83 -9.87 -26.16
C ASN A 178 -31.07 -8.98 -26.29
N ASN A 179 -30.87 -7.68 -26.55
CA ASN A 179 -31.94 -6.69 -26.71
C ASN A 179 -32.71 -6.87 -28.05
N ALA A 180 -32.08 -7.50 -29.05
CA ALA A 180 -32.71 -7.71 -30.34
C ALA A 180 -33.94 -8.65 -30.28
N ASN A 181 -34.07 -9.45 -29.21
CA ASN A 181 -35.27 -10.30 -28.94
C ASN A 181 -35.73 -11.15 -30.11
N ILE A 182 -34.82 -11.77 -30.83
CA ILE A 182 -35.10 -12.57 -31.99
C ILE A 182 -35.76 -13.91 -31.56
N PRO A 183 -36.86 -14.34 -32.16
CA PRO A 183 -37.48 -15.62 -31.82
C PRO A 183 -36.51 -16.81 -31.92
N GLY A 184 -36.42 -17.63 -30.87
CA GLY A 184 -35.47 -18.74 -30.76
C GLY A 184 -34.06 -18.38 -30.33
N GLN A 185 -33.79 -17.12 -30.08
CA GLN A 185 -32.48 -16.64 -29.58
C GLN A 185 -32.26 -17.09 -28.13
N THR A 186 -31.07 -17.67 -27.88
CA THR A 186 -30.62 -17.95 -26.51
C THR A 186 -29.80 -16.78 -25.99
N PRO A 187 -30.18 -16.12 -24.87
CA PRO A 187 -29.42 -15.05 -24.29
C PRO A 187 -27.99 -15.47 -23.95
N ILE A 188 -27.05 -14.55 -24.11
CA ILE A 188 -25.65 -14.72 -23.76
C ILE A 188 -25.37 -13.87 -22.51
N LYS A 189 -24.65 -14.45 -21.55
CA LYS A 189 -24.24 -13.74 -20.35
C LYS A 189 -23.04 -12.86 -20.66
N GLU A 190 -23.03 -11.64 -20.12
CA GLU A 190 -21.89 -10.74 -20.21
C GLU A 190 -20.66 -11.32 -19.51
N ILE A 191 -19.49 -10.95 -20.01
CA ILE A 191 -18.20 -11.48 -19.58
C ILE A 191 -17.65 -10.58 -18.47
N TYR A 192 -17.57 -11.12 -17.26
CA TYR A 192 -17.03 -10.43 -16.08
C TYR A 192 -16.13 -11.36 -15.28
N ALA A 193 -15.30 -10.76 -14.43
CA ALA A 193 -14.64 -11.49 -13.38
C ALA A 193 -15.56 -11.58 -12.16
N THR A 194 -15.47 -12.70 -11.44
CA THR A 194 -16.21 -12.93 -10.21
C THR A 194 -15.25 -13.23 -9.08
N GLN A 195 -15.39 -12.52 -7.97
CA GLN A 195 -14.57 -12.73 -6.77
C GLN A 195 -15.46 -12.86 -5.53
N GLY A 196 -15.66 -14.09 -5.08
CA GLY A 196 -16.56 -14.37 -3.95
C GLY A 196 -17.99 -13.95 -4.26
N GLN A 197 -18.55 -13.04 -3.45
CA GLN A 197 -19.88 -12.44 -3.65
C GLN A 197 -19.86 -11.25 -4.63
N TYR A 198 -18.67 -10.77 -5.00
CA TYR A 198 -18.56 -9.69 -5.98
C TYR A 198 -18.66 -10.27 -7.39
N THR A 199 -19.77 -9.99 -8.02
CA THR A 199 -20.07 -10.32 -9.42
C THR A 199 -19.86 -9.10 -10.30
N ASP A 200 -19.76 -9.29 -11.59
CA ASP A 200 -19.74 -8.23 -12.59
C ASP A 200 -18.59 -7.25 -12.43
N LEU A 201 -17.39 -7.76 -12.07
CA LEU A 201 -16.15 -6.99 -12.04
C LEU A 201 -15.58 -6.92 -13.46
N GLY A 202 -15.66 -5.77 -14.08
CA GLY A 202 -15.21 -5.52 -15.44
C GLY A 202 -14.23 -4.36 -15.54
N PRO A 203 -13.64 -4.15 -16.72
CA PRO A 203 -12.79 -3.01 -16.98
C PRO A 203 -13.59 -1.70 -17.03
N ASN A 204 -12.90 -0.59 -16.79
CA ASN A 204 -13.45 0.75 -17.00
C ASN A 204 -13.62 1.03 -18.51
N ALA A 205 -14.14 2.21 -18.85
CA ALA A 205 -14.36 2.60 -20.26
C ALA A 205 -13.09 2.54 -21.14
N ASN A 206 -11.91 2.64 -20.55
CA ASN A 206 -10.63 2.56 -21.26
C ASN A 206 -10.09 1.11 -21.36
N GLY A 207 -10.79 0.12 -20.85
CA GLY A 207 -10.32 -1.27 -20.84
C GLY A 207 -9.29 -1.56 -19.73
N ASP A 208 -9.32 -0.82 -18.64
CA ASP A 208 -8.39 -0.98 -17.52
C ASP A 208 -9.10 -1.48 -16.25
N VAL A 209 -8.38 -2.27 -15.46
CA VAL A 209 -8.76 -2.65 -14.11
C VAL A 209 -7.65 -2.27 -13.14
N GLU A 210 -8.03 -1.90 -11.93
CA GLU A 210 -7.08 -1.56 -10.89
C GLU A 210 -7.53 -2.12 -9.53
N PHE A 211 -6.62 -2.78 -8.82
CA PHE A 211 -6.79 -3.15 -7.41
C PHE A 211 -5.77 -2.41 -6.57
N ASN A 212 -6.22 -1.82 -5.49
CA ASN A 212 -5.35 -1.10 -4.57
C ASN A 212 -5.49 -1.65 -3.17
N VAL A 213 -4.35 -1.81 -2.49
CA VAL A 213 -4.31 -2.06 -1.04
C VAL A 213 -3.87 -0.77 -0.36
N LYS A 214 -4.76 -0.22 0.45
CA LYS A 214 -4.58 1.06 1.14
C LYS A 214 -4.53 0.87 2.65
N VAL A 215 -3.70 1.66 3.31
CA VAL A 215 -3.56 1.76 4.76
C VAL A 215 -3.67 3.23 5.19
N ASN A 216 -3.69 3.51 6.49
CA ASN A 216 -3.68 4.89 6.95
C ASN A 216 -2.39 5.61 6.56
N GLY A 217 -2.51 6.87 6.17
CA GLY A 217 -1.37 7.74 5.90
C GLY A 217 -0.57 8.10 7.18
N PHE A 218 -1.24 8.19 8.33
CA PHE A 218 -0.63 8.39 9.63
C PHE A 218 -0.41 7.04 10.32
N LYS A 219 0.84 6.73 10.68
CA LYS A 219 1.28 5.44 11.19
C LYS A 219 2.09 5.63 12.47
N PRO A 220 1.48 5.54 13.66
CA PRO A 220 2.20 5.52 14.93
C PRO A 220 3.31 4.47 14.93
N TYR A 221 4.40 4.78 15.60
CA TYR A 221 5.58 3.93 15.69
C TYR A 221 6.06 3.80 17.13
N LEU A 222 6.45 2.59 17.51
CA LEU A 222 7.12 2.29 18.76
C LEU A 222 8.29 1.34 18.48
N GLY A 223 9.45 1.63 19.04
CA GLY A 223 10.65 0.82 18.85
C GLY A 223 11.58 0.84 20.05
N ILE A 224 12.52 -0.07 20.03
CA ILE A 224 13.65 -0.14 20.96
C ILE A 224 14.93 -0.37 20.16
N GLY A 225 16.05 0.11 20.67
CA GLY A 225 17.29 -0.08 19.93
C GLY A 225 18.54 0.26 20.72
N PHE A 226 19.65 0.14 20.02
CA PHE A 226 21.00 0.43 20.54
C PHE A 226 21.74 1.36 19.58
N GLY A 227 22.56 2.24 20.14
CA GLY A 227 23.27 3.29 19.41
C GLY A 227 22.71 4.68 19.69
N ARG A 228 23.23 5.70 19.04
CA ARG A 228 22.74 7.07 19.18
C ARG A 228 22.55 7.71 17.81
N PRO A 229 21.39 8.32 17.51
CA PRO A 229 21.15 9.09 16.29
C PRO A 229 22.12 10.24 16.13
N VAL A 230 22.48 10.90 17.24
CA VAL A 230 23.52 11.91 17.30
C VAL A 230 24.68 11.38 18.14
N PRO A 231 25.85 11.05 17.55
CA PRO A 231 27.01 10.58 18.27
C PRO A 231 27.56 11.68 19.19
N MET A 232 27.76 11.39 20.48
CA MET A 232 28.26 12.39 21.46
C MET A 232 29.77 12.59 21.33
N ASN A 233 30.54 11.50 21.42
CA ASN A 233 32.00 11.52 21.51
C ASN A 233 32.72 11.11 20.20
N LYS A 234 31.99 10.81 19.15
CA LYS A 234 32.52 10.32 17.87
C LYS A 234 31.92 11.11 16.71
N ARG A 235 32.59 11.13 15.56
CA ARG A 235 32.05 11.75 14.35
C ARG A 235 31.05 10.85 13.62
N VAL A 236 31.17 9.54 13.79
CA VAL A 236 30.32 8.53 13.14
C VAL A 236 29.69 7.67 14.20
N GLY A 237 28.42 7.35 14.00
CA GLY A 237 27.62 6.47 14.85
C GLY A 237 26.89 5.40 14.04
N VAL A 238 26.59 4.30 14.73
CA VAL A 238 25.74 3.21 14.19
C VAL A 238 24.59 2.99 15.17
N GLN A 239 23.43 2.70 14.62
CA GLN A 239 22.22 2.46 15.39
C GLN A 239 21.49 1.23 14.80
N VAL A 240 21.00 0.38 15.68
CA VAL A 240 20.14 -0.75 15.34
C VAL A 240 18.83 -0.59 16.12
N GLU A 241 17.71 -0.76 15.45
CA GLU A 241 16.39 -0.52 16.02
C GLU A 241 15.41 -1.59 15.57
N LEU A 242 14.68 -2.15 16.52
CA LEU A 242 13.55 -3.06 16.30
C LEU A 242 12.28 -2.38 16.77
N GLY A 243 11.24 -2.37 15.96
CA GLY A 243 10.01 -1.68 16.30
C GLY A 243 8.79 -2.19 15.55
N CYS A 244 7.67 -1.52 15.79
CA CYS A 244 6.38 -1.79 15.17
C CYS A 244 5.76 -0.50 14.67
N MET A 245 5.31 -0.51 13.42
CA MET A 245 4.54 0.55 12.82
C MET A 245 3.06 0.14 12.74
N PHE A 246 2.17 0.96 13.27
CA PHE A 246 0.73 0.71 13.33
C PHE A 246 0.05 1.46 12.18
N TRP A 247 -0.42 0.77 11.15
CA TRP A 247 -0.96 1.41 9.95
C TRP A 247 -2.43 1.16 9.68
N SER A 248 -3.18 0.60 10.64
CA SER A 248 -4.58 0.16 10.52
C SER A 248 -4.76 -1.13 9.71
N THR A 249 -5.98 -1.64 9.72
CA THR A 249 -6.37 -2.76 8.86
C THR A 249 -6.32 -2.32 7.39
N PRO A 250 -5.54 -2.99 6.52
CA PRO A 250 -5.51 -2.69 5.11
C PRO A 250 -6.87 -2.86 4.44
N LYS A 251 -7.21 -1.94 3.55
CA LYS A 251 -8.42 -1.98 2.72
C LYS A 251 -8.03 -2.31 1.29
N VAL A 252 -8.79 -3.20 0.67
CA VAL A 252 -8.63 -3.54 -0.75
C VAL A 252 -9.74 -2.87 -1.53
N THR A 253 -9.39 -2.08 -2.54
CA THR A 253 -10.34 -1.41 -3.43
C THR A 253 -10.16 -1.93 -4.85
N PHE A 254 -11.26 -2.10 -5.57
CA PHE A 254 -11.29 -2.37 -6.99
C PHE A 254 -11.79 -1.12 -7.71
N SER A 255 -11.11 -0.75 -8.79
CA SER A 255 -11.53 0.28 -9.74
C SER A 255 -11.53 -0.29 -11.16
N GLY A 256 -12.69 -0.23 -11.79
CA GLY A 256 -12.93 -0.75 -13.12
C GLY A 256 -14.24 -0.17 -13.67
N ASN A 257 -15.17 -1.04 -14.07
CA ASN A 257 -16.54 -0.62 -14.43
C ASN A 257 -17.32 -0.02 -13.25
N LYS A 258 -16.85 -0.26 -12.03
CA LYS A 258 -17.35 0.31 -10.77
C LYS A 258 -16.21 0.42 -9.76
N ASP A 259 -16.31 1.38 -8.84
CA ASP A 259 -15.39 1.53 -7.72
C ASP A 259 -16.03 0.90 -6.48
N ILE A 260 -15.37 -0.12 -5.92
CA ILE A 260 -15.86 -0.84 -4.74
C ILE A 260 -14.74 -1.16 -3.75
N ASP A 261 -15.09 -1.14 -2.48
CA ASP A 261 -14.25 -1.73 -1.44
C ASP A 261 -14.52 -3.24 -1.36
N ILE A 262 -13.47 -4.04 -1.44
CA ILE A 262 -13.59 -5.49 -1.32
C ILE A 262 -13.45 -5.87 0.15
N GLU A 263 -14.55 -6.28 0.74
CA GLU A 263 -14.61 -6.74 2.12
C GLU A 263 -14.14 -8.21 2.20
N LYS A 264 -13.39 -8.53 3.24
CA LYS A 264 -12.86 -9.87 3.48
C LYS A 264 -13.94 -10.95 3.43
N ASP A 265 -15.03 -10.74 4.17
CA ASP A 265 -16.08 -11.74 4.36
C ASP A 265 -16.87 -12.03 3.08
N LYS A 266 -16.78 -11.17 2.08
CA LYS A 266 -17.44 -11.27 0.78
C LYS A 266 -16.49 -11.71 -0.35
N ALA A 267 -15.18 -11.69 -0.10
CA ALA A 267 -14.17 -12.00 -1.13
C ALA A 267 -14.05 -13.49 -1.47
N GLY A 268 -14.67 -14.38 -0.66
CA GLY A 268 -14.65 -15.82 -0.84
C GLY A 268 -13.32 -16.50 -0.42
N ASP A 269 -13.31 -17.84 -0.46
CA ASP A 269 -12.20 -18.66 0.07
C ASP A 269 -11.13 -19.02 -0.97
N LYS A 270 -11.23 -18.54 -2.21
CA LYS A 270 -10.23 -18.79 -3.26
C LYS A 270 -9.03 -17.87 -3.11
N ASP A 271 -7.99 -18.08 -3.91
CA ASP A 271 -6.66 -17.49 -3.79
C ASP A 271 -6.64 -15.97 -3.48
N VAL A 272 -7.51 -15.19 -4.11
CA VAL A 272 -7.61 -13.74 -3.85
C VAL A 272 -8.22 -13.47 -2.48
N GLY A 273 -9.29 -14.19 -2.10
CA GLY A 273 -9.91 -14.05 -0.78
C GLY A 273 -8.95 -14.41 0.34
N LYS A 274 -8.16 -15.48 0.18
CA LYS A 274 -7.09 -15.85 1.13
C LYS A 274 -6.02 -14.78 1.23
N ALA A 275 -5.61 -14.20 0.09
CA ALA A 275 -4.63 -13.12 0.08
C ALA A 275 -5.17 -11.87 0.81
N ILE A 276 -6.44 -11.51 0.60
CA ILE A 276 -7.11 -10.41 1.31
C ILE A 276 -7.20 -10.71 2.80
N ASP A 277 -7.55 -11.95 3.19
CA ASP A 277 -7.60 -12.38 4.58
C ASP A 277 -6.23 -12.26 5.27
N ILE A 278 -5.18 -12.73 4.62
CA ILE A 278 -3.81 -12.58 5.12
C ILE A 278 -3.45 -11.10 5.27
N ILE A 279 -3.62 -10.31 4.20
CA ILE A 279 -3.28 -8.88 4.20
C ILE A 279 -4.05 -8.13 5.28
N SER A 280 -5.35 -8.39 5.44
CA SER A 280 -6.19 -7.69 6.41
C SER A 280 -5.82 -7.95 7.88
N LYS A 281 -5.10 -9.03 8.16
CA LYS A 281 -4.57 -9.33 9.50
C LYS A 281 -3.34 -8.48 9.87
N PHE A 282 -2.65 -7.91 8.89
CA PHE A 282 -1.46 -7.10 9.11
C PHE A 282 -1.80 -5.64 9.44
N SER A 283 -2.38 -5.39 10.61
CA SER A 283 -2.58 -4.02 11.14
C SER A 283 -1.31 -3.41 11.73
N VAL A 284 -0.29 -4.23 11.95
CA VAL A 284 1.00 -3.86 12.53
C VAL A 284 2.12 -4.38 11.61
N TRP A 285 3.05 -3.49 11.28
CA TRP A 285 4.22 -3.82 10.46
C TRP A 285 5.47 -3.89 11.33
N PRO A 286 6.15 -5.05 11.43
CA PRO A 286 7.42 -5.14 12.14
C PRO A 286 8.51 -4.39 11.40
N CYS A 287 9.32 -3.65 12.14
CA CYS A 287 10.39 -2.83 11.59
C CYS A 287 11.74 -3.24 12.19
N LEU A 288 12.71 -3.46 11.32
CA LEU A 288 14.11 -3.64 11.69
C LEU A 288 14.92 -2.63 10.89
N ASN A 289 15.61 -1.72 11.58
CA ASN A 289 16.36 -0.65 10.96
C ASN A 289 17.82 -0.66 11.40
N PHE A 290 18.70 -0.48 10.42
CA PHE A 290 20.12 -0.20 10.62
C PHE A 290 20.37 1.22 10.14
N ARG A 291 21.01 2.04 10.95
CA ARG A 291 21.33 3.43 10.64
C ARG A 291 22.79 3.70 10.85
N ILE A 292 23.42 4.34 9.87
CA ILE A 292 24.75 4.92 9.98
C ILE A 292 24.56 6.44 9.93
N CYS A 293 25.22 7.16 10.81
CA CYS A 293 25.10 8.61 10.90
C CYS A 293 26.46 9.29 11.07
N GLY A 294 26.55 10.49 10.51
CA GLY A 294 27.66 11.40 10.68
C GLY A 294 27.24 12.65 11.47
N LYS A 295 27.99 13.02 12.49
CA LYS A 295 27.82 14.27 13.24
C LYS A 295 28.32 15.43 12.38
N ILE A 296 27.49 16.47 12.23
CA ILE A 296 27.84 17.69 11.48
C ILE A 296 28.25 18.81 12.46
N LEU A 297 27.51 18.96 13.54
CA LEU A 297 27.71 19.95 14.61
C LEU A 297 27.79 19.27 15.96
#